data_3c35b70599fd17c292e71ef586c1e0a0
#
_entry.id   3c35b70599fd17c292e71ef586c1e0a0
#
_cell.length_a   1.000
_cell.length_b   1.000
_cell.length_c   1.000
_cell.angle_alpha   90.00
_cell.angle_beta   90.00
_cell.angle_gamma   90.00
#
_symmetry.space_group_name_H-M   'P 1'
#
loop_
_entity.id
_entity.type
_entity.pdbx_description
1 polymer ?
#
loop_
_entity_poly.entity_id
_entity_poly.type
_entity_poly.pdbx_seq_one_letter_code
_entity_poly.pdbx_strand_id
1 'polypeptide(L)'
;MKIINQIVLTGDYEGFKDKILAEIPRKNLRFFESTELKIDEARKIIDEAYVAEREDKIIVIAATKFGEEAQNALLKILEEPLKNTVFFLITPFINALLPTIRSRLVVQNLCMRKPRYRTGLNLARLSLKEAVEFIDAQIALERKGELDKTALKALIGEIALECFEAGVRLSGDELQRIDRLSYLAEHNAKAHAVLTPLLLMIEEKR
;
A
#
# COMPACT_ATOMS: atom_id res chain seq x y z
N MET A 1 10.44 7.79 18.48
CA MET A 1 9.61 6.61 18.04
C MET A 1 9.29 5.75 19.27
N LYS A 2 8.09 5.13 19.34
CA LYS A 2 7.77 4.23 20.47
C LYS A 2 8.42 2.87 20.27
N ILE A 3 9.25 2.42 21.22
CA ILE A 3 9.99 1.14 21.13
C ILE A 3 9.14 0.06 21.80
N ILE A 4 8.26 -0.56 21.01
CA ILE A 4 7.40 -1.67 21.41
C ILE A 4 7.29 -2.65 20.24
N ASN A 5 6.90 -3.88 20.47
CA ASN A 5 6.59 -4.83 19.43
C ASN A 5 5.50 -4.28 18.50
N GLN A 6 5.80 -4.16 17.23
CA GLN A 6 4.90 -3.52 16.29
C GLN A 6 5.06 -4.01 14.85
N ILE A 7 3.98 -3.87 14.09
CA ILE A 7 3.97 -3.96 12.64
C ILE A 7 4.08 -2.55 12.10
N VAL A 8 5.02 -2.31 11.22
CA VAL A 8 5.18 -1.03 10.53
C VAL A 8 4.81 -1.23 9.05
N LEU A 9 3.74 -0.57 8.63
CA LEU A 9 3.34 -0.56 7.24
C LEU A 9 4.03 0.61 6.54
N THR A 10 4.92 0.31 5.61
CA THR A 10 5.58 1.33 4.78
C THR A 10 5.97 0.75 3.43
N GLY A 11 5.84 1.56 2.38
CA GLY A 11 6.42 1.27 1.05
C GLY A 11 7.84 1.81 0.90
N ASP A 12 8.29 2.65 1.83
CA ASP A 12 9.64 3.24 1.89
C ASP A 12 10.40 2.62 3.08
N TYR A 13 10.99 1.45 2.82
CA TYR A 13 11.77 0.75 3.84
C TYR A 13 13.08 1.47 4.15
N GLU A 14 13.79 1.96 3.14
CA GLU A 14 15.09 2.62 3.33
C GLU A 14 14.93 3.91 4.14
N GLY A 15 13.96 4.76 3.82
CA GLY A 15 13.69 5.95 4.62
C GLY A 15 13.27 5.63 6.06
N PHE A 16 12.58 4.52 6.29
CA PHE A 16 12.26 4.06 7.64
C PHE A 16 13.49 3.53 8.37
N LYS A 17 14.38 2.81 7.69
CA LYS A 17 15.66 2.31 8.21
C LYS A 17 16.57 3.45 8.64
N ASP A 18 16.69 4.48 7.81
CA ASP A 18 17.46 5.68 8.14
C ASP A 18 16.93 6.38 9.40
N LYS A 19 15.59 6.46 9.51
CA LYS A 19 14.94 7.01 10.70
C LYS A 19 15.23 6.19 11.96
N ILE A 20 15.18 4.87 11.89
CA ILE A 20 15.53 4.00 13.02
C ILE A 20 17.00 4.20 13.42
N LEU A 21 17.92 4.24 12.45
CA LEU A 21 19.34 4.41 12.68
C LEU A 21 19.69 5.78 13.29
N ALA A 22 18.89 6.80 13.01
CA ALA A 22 19.05 8.12 13.62
C ALA A 22 18.60 8.19 15.09
N GLU A 23 17.62 7.35 15.49
CA GLU A 23 17.05 7.38 16.84
C GLU A 23 17.63 6.30 17.76
N ILE A 24 18.14 5.18 17.22
CA ILE A 24 18.57 4.00 17.98
C ILE A 24 20.01 3.63 17.63
N PRO A 25 20.88 3.41 18.63
CA PRO A 25 22.27 3.01 18.38
C PRO A 25 22.34 1.73 17.53
N ARG A 26 23.21 1.72 16.53
CA ARG A 26 23.39 0.60 15.58
C ARG A 26 23.66 -0.74 16.28
N LYS A 27 24.36 -0.71 17.42
CA LYS A 27 24.69 -1.91 18.21
C LYS A 27 23.45 -2.63 18.74
N ASN A 28 22.35 -1.92 18.95
CA ASN A 28 21.08 -2.44 19.47
C ASN A 28 20.15 -2.97 18.37
N LEU A 29 20.53 -2.83 17.09
CA LEU A 29 19.71 -3.17 15.93
C LEU A 29 20.19 -4.45 15.24
N ARG A 30 19.25 -5.33 14.91
CA ARG A 30 19.47 -6.53 14.09
C ARG A 30 18.51 -6.49 12.92
N PHE A 31 19.03 -6.44 11.71
CA PHE A 31 18.22 -6.34 10.48
C PHE A 31 18.18 -7.69 9.77
N PHE A 32 16.97 -8.12 9.45
CA PHE A 32 16.66 -9.27 8.60
C PHE A 32 15.80 -8.79 7.46
N GLU A 33 16.37 -8.78 6.26
CA GLU A 33 15.78 -8.17 5.07
C GLU A 33 15.69 -9.22 3.97
N SER A 34 14.49 -9.42 3.43
CA SER A 34 14.27 -10.35 2.32
C SER A 34 13.04 -9.93 1.49
N THR A 35 12.96 -10.40 0.25
CA THR A 35 11.74 -10.24 -0.55
C THR A 35 10.63 -11.11 0.01
N GLU A 36 10.97 -12.33 0.47
CA GLU A 36 10.06 -13.29 1.06
C GLU A 36 10.71 -13.94 2.28
N LEU A 37 10.12 -13.74 3.44
CA LEU A 37 10.58 -14.38 4.67
C LEU A 37 10.20 -15.87 4.67
N LYS A 38 11.20 -16.74 4.61
CA LYS A 38 11.05 -18.21 4.65
C LYS A 38 11.39 -18.78 6.03
N ILE A 39 11.05 -20.06 6.24
CA ILE A 39 11.25 -20.74 7.51
C ILE A 39 12.71 -20.73 7.99
N ASP A 40 13.68 -20.85 7.09
CA ASP A 40 15.10 -20.85 7.46
C ASP A 40 15.58 -19.49 7.98
N GLU A 41 15.03 -18.40 7.43
CA GLU A 41 15.28 -17.03 7.93
C GLU A 41 14.57 -16.81 9.27
N ALA A 42 13.35 -17.30 9.41
CA ALA A 42 12.62 -17.23 10.68
C ALA A 42 13.38 -17.95 11.80
N ARG A 43 14.00 -19.09 11.52
CA ARG A 43 14.86 -19.79 12.49
C ARG A 43 16.06 -18.95 12.91
N LYS A 44 16.75 -18.30 11.98
CA LYS A 44 17.87 -17.39 12.29
C LYS A 44 17.42 -16.22 13.17
N ILE A 45 16.23 -15.68 12.91
CA ILE A 45 15.63 -14.62 13.73
C ILE A 45 15.35 -15.12 15.15
N ILE A 46 14.83 -16.34 15.28
CA ILE A 46 14.58 -16.97 16.57
C ILE A 46 15.88 -17.19 17.33
N ASP A 47 16.91 -17.74 16.66
CA ASP A 47 18.22 -17.96 17.26
C ASP A 47 18.84 -16.63 17.73
N GLU A 48 18.78 -15.58 16.92
CA GLU A 48 19.23 -14.24 17.30
C GLU A 48 18.43 -13.66 18.47
N ALA A 49 17.13 -13.91 18.52
CA ALA A 49 16.30 -13.47 19.63
C ALA A 49 16.74 -14.08 20.96
N TYR A 50 17.16 -15.36 20.95
CA TYR A 50 17.64 -16.08 22.15
C TYR A 50 19.05 -15.68 22.61
N VAL A 51 19.82 -14.95 21.79
CA VAL A 51 21.09 -14.39 22.26
C VAL A 51 20.83 -13.35 23.33
N ALA A 52 21.24 -13.64 24.56
CA ALA A 52 21.03 -12.74 25.69
C ALA A 52 21.90 -11.48 25.58
N GLU A 53 21.30 -10.31 25.68
CA GLU A 53 22.00 -9.03 25.73
C GLU A 53 21.62 -8.24 26.99
N ARG A 54 22.56 -7.43 27.47
CA ARG A 54 22.33 -6.57 28.65
C ARG A 54 21.50 -5.34 28.33
N GLU A 55 21.62 -4.85 27.10
CA GLU A 55 20.89 -3.69 26.57
C GLU A 55 19.70 -4.13 25.74
N ASP A 56 18.77 -3.20 25.50
CA ASP A 56 17.63 -3.46 24.65
C ASP A 56 18.07 -3.79 23.23
N LYS A 57 17.56 -4.88 22.68
CA LYS A 57 17.78 -5.36 21.33
C LYS A 57 16.52 -5.23 20.50
N ILE A 58 16.63 -4.64 19.32
CA ILE A 58 15.54 -4.47 18.39
C ILE A 58 15.81 -5.30 17.14
N ILE A 59 14.96 -6.28 16.92
CA ILE A 59 14.99 -7.14 15.74
C ILE A 59 14.04 -6.58 14.70
N VAL A 60 14.60 -6.10 13.61
CA VAL A 60 13.87 -5.51 12.47
C VAL A 60 13.76 -6.58 11.39
N ILE A 61 12.53 -6.99 11.08
CA ILE A 61 12.21 -8.00 10.08
C ILE A 61 11.47 -7.30 8.95
N ALA A 62 12.11 -7.15 7.79
CA ALA A 62 11.53 -6.47 6.64
C ALA A 62 11.35 -7.43 5.47
N ALA A 63 10.10 -7.58 5.01
CA ALA A 63 9.79 -8.38 3.82
C ALA A 63 8.51 -7.90 3.13
N THR A 64 8.40 -8.14 1.82
CA THR A 64 7.17 -7.89 1.07
C THR A 64 6.20 -9.06 1.17
N LYS A 65 6.72 -10.27 1.37
CA LYS A 65 5.96 -11.50 1.58
C LYS A 65 6.47 -12.23 2.81
N PHE A 66 5.58 -12.92 3.50
CA PHE A 66 5.88 -13.70 4.69
C PHE A 66 5.31 -15.11 4.49
N GLY A 67 6.15 -16.11 4.40
CA GLY A 67 5.73 -17.51 4.32
C GLY A 67 4.92 -17.92 5.56
N GLU A 68 3.87 -18.71 5.38
CA GLU A 68 3.00 -19.12 6.48
C GLU A 68 3.73 -19.89 7.57
N GLU A 69 4.61 -20.82 7.17
CA GLU A 69 5.46 -21.58 8.10
C GLU A 69 6.42 -20.69 8.90
N ALA A 70 6.99 -19.68 8.23
CA ALA A 70 7.87 -18.69 8.87
C ALA A 70 7.11 -17.87 9.92
N GLN A 71 5.91 -17.42 9.57
CA GLN A 71 5.06 -16.66 10.48
C GLN A 71 4.65 -17.48 11.70
N ASN A 72 4.24 -18.75 11.48
CA ASN A 72 3.85 -19.65 12.55
C ASN A 72 5.04 -19.95 13.51
N ALA A 73 6.26 -20.08 12.97
CA ALA A 73 7.46 -20.27 13.79
C ALA A 73 7.76 -19.05 14.70
N LEU A 74 7.49 -17.82 14.20
CA LEU A 74 7.73 -16.58 14.95
C LEU A 74 6.67 -16.30 16.03
N LEU A 75 5.48 -16.92 15.96
CA LEU A 75 4.36 -16.58 16.86
C LEU A 75 4.77 -16.59 18.33
N LYS A 76 5.47 -17.61 18.80
CA LYS A 76 5.84 -17.75 20.21
C LYS A 76 6.71 -16.60 20.71
N ILE A 77 7.71 -16.18 19.95
CA ILE A 77 8.61 -15.09 20.36
C ILE A 77 7.98 -13.71 20.20
N LEU A 78 6.94 -13.59 19.36
CA LEU A 78 6.17 -12.34 19.20
C LEU A 78 5.10 -12.19 20.30
N GLU A 79 4.55 -13.30 20.81
CA GLU A 79 3.62 -13.31 21.94
C GLU A 79 4.32 -13.03 23.27
N GLU A 80 5.40 -13.74 23.52
CA GLU A 80 6.19 -13.67 24.76
C GLU A 80 7.63 -13.32 24.41
N PRO A 81 7.91 -12.06 24.06
CA PRO A 81 9.26 -11.66 23.69
C PRO A 81 10.19 -11.79 24.87
N LEU A 82 11.42 -12.17 24.59
CA LEU A 82 12.46 -12.25 25.58
C LEU A 82 12.73 -10.90 26.21
N LYS A 83 13.20 -10.91 27.45
CA LYS A 83 13.56 -9.70 28.17
C LYS A 83 14.54 -8.85 27.34
N ASN A 84 14.27 -7.57 27.24
CA ASN A 84 15.05 -6.60 26.48
C ASN A 84 15.05 -6.84 24.94
N THR A 85 14.07 -7.59 24.39
CA THR A 85 13.97 -7.82 22.94
C THR A 85 12.66 -7.24 22.42
N VAL A 86 12.74 -6.44 21.35
CA VAL A 86 11.61 -5.82 20.68
C VAL A 86 11.63 -6.18 19.20
N PHE A 87 10.47 -6.46 18.62
CA PHE A 87 10.32 -6.83 17.22
C PHE A 87 9.60 -5.75 16.42
N PHE A 88 10.21 -5.36 15.29
CA PHE A 88 9.59 -4.54 14.27
C PHE A 88 9.38 -5.38 13.01
N LEU A 89 8.13 -5.66 12.66
CA LEU A 89 7.77 -6.32 11.40
C LEU A 89 7.42 -5.26 10.38
N ILE A 90 8.20 -5.17 9.31
CA ILE A 90 8.04 -4.13 8.29
C ILE A 90 7.55 -4.75 7.00
N THR A 91 6.44 -4.25 6.49
CA THR A 91 5.85 -4.69 5.22
C THR A 91 5.03 -3.56 4.59
N PRO A 92 4.94 -3.48 3.24
CA PRO A 92 4.04 -2.54 2.59
C PRO A 92 2.55 -2.96 2.69
N PHE A 93 2.27 -4.25 2.99
CA PHE A 93 0.92 -4.80 2.92
C PHE A 93 0.53 -5.53 4.19
N ILE A 94 -0.50 -5.05 4.88
CA ILE A 94 -0.99 -5.70 6.12
C ILE A 94 -1.45 -7.14 5.85
N ASN A 95 -1.96 -7.43 4.66
CA ASN A 95 -2.43 -8.75 4.26
C ASN A 95 -1.29 -9.77 3.99
N ALA A 96 -0.02 -9.31 3.97
CA ALA A 96 1.14 -10.21 3.94
C ALA A 96 1.31 -10.96 5.27
N LEU A 97 0.67 -10.50 6.34
CA LEU A 97 0.74 -11.08 7.68
C LEU A 97 -0.54 -11.83 8.05
N LEU A 98 -0.38 -12.97 8.70
CA LEU A 98 -1.50 -13.77 9.21
C LEU A 98 -2.33 -12.99 10.25
N PRO A 99 -3.62 -13.25 10.35
CA PRO A 99 -4.47 -12.65 11.38
C PRO A 99 -3.94 -12.88 12.81
N THR A 100 -3.31 -14.02 13.04
CA THR A 100 -2.70 -14.40 14.31
C THR A 100 -1.57 -13.46 14.74
N ILE A 101 -0.73 -12.99 13.81
CA ILE A 101 0.32 -11.99 14.08
C ILE A 101 -0.31 -10.60 14.26
N ARG A 102 -1.25 -10.25 13.36
CA ARG A 102 -1.89 -8.92 13.38
C ARG A 102 -2.67 -8.64 14.66
N SER A 103 -3.23 -9.67 15.29
CA SER A 103 -3.98 -9.52 16.55
C SER A 103 -3.09 -9.30 17.78
N ARG A 104 -1.78 -9.57 17.67
CA ARG A 104 -0.84 -9.51 18.79
C ARG A 104 0.05 -8.28 18.80
N LEU A 105 0.22 -7.66 17.66
CA LEU A 105 1.14 -6.54 17.50
C LEU A 105 0.39 -5.23 17.19
N VAL A 106 0.89 -4.14 17.72
CA VAL A 106 0.37 -2.81 17.36
C VAL A 106 0.73 -2.49 15.91
N VAL A 107 -0.23 -2.01 15.13
CA VAL A 107 0.00 -1.61 13.74
C VAL A 107 0.26 -0.12 13.66
N GLN A 108 1.45 0.27 13.21
CA GLN A 108 1.79 1.62 12.83
C GLN A 108 1.76 1.75 11.31
N ASN A 109 0.80 2.48 10.77
CA ASN A 109 0.69 2.71 9.34
C ASN A 109 1.42 4.00 8.95
N LEU A 110 2.58 3.85 8.31
CA LEU A 110 3.38 4.92 7.76
C LEU A 110 3.25 5.01 6.23
N CYS A 111 2.41 4.18 5.61
CA CYS A 111 2.10 4.33 4.20
C CYS A 111 1.48 5.71 4.02
N MET A 112 2.28 6.65 3.50
CA MET A 112 1.75 7.94 3.08
C MET A 112 0.68 7.64 2.04
N ARG A 113 -0.56 7.98 2.33
CA ARG A 113 -1.56 8.08 1.28
C ARG A 113 -0.99 9.10 0.31
N LYS A 114 -0.63 8.67 -0.91
CA LYS A 114 -0.29 9.63 -1.96
C LYS A 114 -1.40 10.67 -1.95
N PRO A 115 -1.06 11.97 -2.01
CA PRO A 115 -2.09 13.00 -2.09
C PRO A 115 -3.02 12.60 -3.24
N ARG A 116 -4.29 12.41 -2.91
CA ARG A 116 -5.28 12.00 -3.89
C ARG A 116 -5.40 13.10 -4.93
N TYR A 117 -5.23 12.74 -6.18
CA TYR A 117 -5.56 13.64 -7.26
C TYR A 117 -7.09 13.79 -7.28
N ARG A 118 -7.59 14.96 -6.96
CA ARG A 118 -9.01 15.26 -7.09
C ARG A 118 -9.28 15.72 -8.52
N THR A 119 -10.27 15.11 -9.17
CA THR A 119 -10.62 15.45 -10.56
C THR A 119 -11.21 16.85 -10.68
N GLY A 120 -11.81 17.36 -9.60
CA GLY A 120 -12.56 18.62 -9.59
C GLY A 120 -13.94 18.52 -10.24
N LEU A 121 -14.33 17.34 -10.73
CA LEU A 121 -15.62 17.10 -11.35
C LEU A 121 -16.71 16.93 -10.29
N ASN A 122 -17.88 17.47 -10.56
CA ASN A 122 -19.07 17.14 -9.76
C ASN A 122 -19.75 15.90 -10.33
N LEU A 123 -19.25 14.70 -9.94
CA LEU A 123 -19.71 13.43 -10.50
C LEU A 123 -21.18 13.11 -10.19
N ALA A 124 -21.75 13.69 -9.12
CA ALA A 124 -23.17 13.54 -8.82
C ALA A 124 -24.07 14.33 -9.81
N ARG A 125 -23.50 15.34 -10.50
CA ARG A 125 -24.22 16.21 -11.44
C ARG A 125 -23.34 16.52 -12.66
N LEU A 126 -22.61 15.54 -13.13
CA LEU A 126 -21.70 15.69 -14.26
C LEU A 126 -22.50 16.08 -15.50
N SER A 127 -22.07 17.14 -16.18
CA SER A 127 -22.61 17.56 -17.48
C SER A 127 -21.70 17.07 -18.60
N LEU A 128 -22.27 16.84 -19.79
CA LEU A 128 -21.49 16.51 -20.98
C LEU A 128 -20.41 17.53 -21.29
N LYS A 129 -20.68 18.81 -21.05
CA LYS A 129 -19.70 19.88 -21.27
C LYS A 129 -18.50 19.73 -20.35
N GLU A 130 -18.72 19.53 -19.04
CA GLU A 130 -17.64 19.31 -18.06
C GLU A 130 -16.85 18.04 -18.37
N ALA A 131 -17.54 16.96 -18.78
CA ALA A 131 -16.88 15.73 -19.18
C ALA A 131 -15.95 15.93 -20.38
N VAL A 132 -16.40 16.63 -21.43
CA VAL A 132 -15.61 16.94 -22.63
C VAL A 132 -14.41 17.82 -22.27
N GLU A 133 -14.61 18.92 -21.53
CA GLU A 133 -13.54 19.83 -21.11
C GLU A 133 -12.47 19.07 -20.30
N PHE A 134 -12.88 18.19 -19.41
CA PHE A 134 -11.98 17.37 -18.63
C PHE A 134 -11.18 16.39 -19.52
N ILE A 135 -11.86 15.67 -20.44
CA ILE A 135 -11.20 14.74 -21.37
C ILE A 135 -10.17 15.47 -22.24
N ASP A 136 -10.52 16.64 -22.78
CA ASP A 136 -9.62 17.43 -23.60
C ASP A 136 -8.36 17.87 -22.83
N ALA A 137 -8.54 18.24 -21.56
CA ALA A 137 -7.41 18.56 -20.68
C ALA A 137 -6.49 17.32 -20.47
N GLN A 138 -7.06 16.14 -20.26
CA GLN A 138 -6.27 14.91 -20.08
C GLN A 138 -5.55 14.50 -21.39
N ILE A 139 -6.18 14.67 -22.55
CA ILE A 139 -5.55 14.45 -23.86
C ILE A 139 -4.36 15.41 -24.05
N ALA A 140 -4.50 16.67 -23.63
CA ALA A 140 -3.40 17.62 -23.69
C ALA A 140 -2.20 17.21 -22.82
N LEU A 141 -2.46 16.69 -21.60
CA LEU A 141 -1.42 16.14 -20.72
C LEU A 141 -0.76 14.88 -21.32
N GLU A 142 -1.55 13.98 -21.92
CA GLU A 142 -1.03 12.79 -22.61
C GLU A 142 -0.09 13.19 -23.75
N ARG A 143 -0.45 14.19 -24.57
CA ARG A 143 0.38 14.70 -25.67
C ARG A 143 1.70 15.30 -25.21
N LYS A 144 1.72 15.89 -24.01
CA LYS A 144 2.94 16.43 -23.39
C LYS A 144 3.80 15.36 -22.71
N GLY A 145 3.30 14.12 -22.59
CA GLY A 145 3.97 13.03 -21.86
C GLY A 145 3.83 13.14 -20.34
N GLU A 146 2.95 14.01 -19.84
CA GLU A 146 2.68 14.20 -18.40
C GLU A 146 1.65 13.19 -17.86
N LEU A 147 0.85 12.58 -18.72
CA LEU A 147 -0.11 11.53 -18.40
C LEU A 147 0.34 10.21 -19.04
N ASP A 148 1.06 9.42 -18.28
CA ASP A 148 1.46 8.07 -18.69
C ASP A 148 0.37 7.03 -18.37
N LYS A 149 0.56 5.78 -18.76
CA LYS A 149 -0.37 4.67 -18.52
C LYS A 149 -0.66 4.44 -17.02
N THR A 150 0.34 4.65 -16.17
CA THR A 150 0.21 4.46 -14.72
C THR A 150 -0.65 5.56 -14.11
N ALA A 151 -0.42 6.81 -14.54
CA ALA A 151 -1.21 7.96 -14.14
C ALA A 151 -2.64 7.87 -14.68
N LEU A 152 -2.84 7.41 -15.91
CA LEU A 152 -4.16 7.21 -16.50
C LEU A 152 -4.97 6.14 -15.75
N LYS A 153 -4.34 5.01 -15.41
CA LYS A 153 -4.98 3.99 -14.57
C LYS A 153 -5.35 4.53 -13.19
N ALA A 154 -4.43 5.27 -12.55
CA ALA A 154 -4.70 5.88 -11.25
C ALA A 154 -5.87 6.88 -11.32
N LEU A 155 -5.97 7.66 -12.42
CA LEU A 155 -7.05 8.59 -12.67
C LEU A 155 -8.41 7.87 -12.80
N ILE A 156 -8.49 6.75 -13.53
CA ILE A 156 -9.71 5.93 -13.61
C ILE A 156 -10.14 5.46 -12.22
N GLY A 157 -9.20 4.97 -11.42
CA GLY A 157 -9.47 4.54 -10.04
C GLY A 157 -9.95 5.70 -9.14
N GLU A 158 -9.39 6.90 -9.32
CA GLU A 158 -9.81 8.08 -8.55
C GLU A 158 -11.22 8.54 -8.94
N ILE A 159 -11.56 8.55 -10.23
CA ILE A 159 -12.91 8.85 -10.71
C ILE A 159 -13.92 7.87 -10.10
N ALA A 160 -13.62 6.56 -10.12
CA ALA A 160 -14.50 5.55 -9.54
C ALA A 160 -14.73 5.77 -8.04
N LEU A 161 -13.68 6.16 -7.32
CA LEU A 161 -13.75 6.43 -5.89
C LEU A 161 -14.50 7.72 -5.58
N GLU A 162 -14.28 8.77 -6.37
CA GLU A 162 -15.05 10.04 -6.26
C GLU A 162 -16.55 9.82 -6.57
N CYS A 163 -16.90 8.91 -7.51
CA CYS A 163 -18.29 8.49 -7.73
C CYS A 163 -18.90 7.93 -6.46
N PHE A 164 -18.19 7.01 -5.79
CA PHE A 164 -18.65 6.41 -4.54
C PHE A 164 -18.83 7.48 -3.44
N GLU A 165 -17.87 8.40 -3.28
CA GLU A 165 -17.92 9.51 -2.32
C GLU A 165 -19.05 10.49 -2.62
N ALA A 166 -19.36 10.71 -3.91
CA ALA A 166 -20.48 11.56 -4.37
C ALA A 166 -21.85 10.87 -4.27
N GLY A 167 -21.91 9.61 -3.82
CA GLY A 167 -23.15 8.84 -3.70
C GLY A 167 -23.69 8.30 -5.03
N VAL A 168 -22.91 8.32 -6.11
CA VAL A 168 -23.28 7.71 -7.40
C VAL A 168 -23.25 6.19 -7.27
N ARG A 169 -24.39 5.55 -7.48
CA ARG A 169 -24.52 4.09 -7.38
C ARG A 169 -24.08 3.44 -8.68
N LEU A 170 -22.99 2.70 -8.63
CA LEU A 170 -22.50 1.87 -9.73
C LEU A 170 -23.00 0.43 -9.57
N SER A 171 -23.53 -0.13 -10.64
CA SER A 171 -23.92 -1.55 -10.70
C SER A 171 -22.69 -2.46 -10.82
N GLY A 172 -22.89 -3.78 -10.64
CA GLY A 172 -21.83 -4.76 -10.83
C GLY A 172 -21.25 -4.75 -12.25
N ASP A 173 -22.07 -4.57 -13.27
CA ASP A 173 -21.65 -4.51 -14.67
C ASP A 173 -20.82 -3.26 -14.96
N GLU A 174 -21.18 -2.13 -14.35
CA GLU A 174 -20.44 -0.87 -14.47
C GLU A 174 -19.08 -0.94 -13.76
N LEU A 175 -19.01 -1.59 -12.61
CA LEU A 175 -17.73 -1.86 -11.94
C LEU A 175 -16.82 -2.75 -12.78
N GLN A 176 -17.37 -3.80 -13.42
CA GLN A 176 -16.60 -4.61 -14.36
C GLN A 176 -16.14 -3.81 -15.59
N ARG A 177 -16.95 -2.85 -16.04
CA ARG A 177 -16.61 -1.96 -17.14
C ARG A 177 -15.44 -1.03 -16.76
N ILE A 178 -15.44 -0.48 -15.55
CA ILE A 178 -14.34 0.32 -14.99
C ILE A 178 -13.05 -0.51 -14.90
N ASP A 179 -13.13 -1.75 -14.41
CA ASP A 179 -11.98 -2.66 -14.35
C ASP A 179 -11.41 -2.94 -15.74
N ARG A 180 -12.27 -3.19 -16.74
CA ARG A 180 -11.86 -3.36 -18.13
C ARG A 180 -11.19 -2.10 -18.72
N LEU A 181 -11.68 -0.91 -18.41
CA LEU A 181 -11.08 0.36 -18.82
C LEU A 181 -9.70 0.56 -18.16
N SER A 182 -9.57 0.19 -16.90
CA SER A 182 -8.29 0.20 -16.16
C SER A 182 -7.27 -0.77 -16.79
N TYR A 183 -7.72 -1.96 -17.18
CA TYR A 183 -6.91 -2.93 -17.91
C TYR A 183 -6.42 -2.37 -19.26
N LEU A 184 -7.32 -1.73 -20.02
CA LEU A 184 -6.97 -1.11 -21.31
C LEU A 184 -5.95 0.03 -21.13
N ALA A 185 -6.06 0.84 -20.09
CA ALA A 185 -5.09 1.89 -19.77
C ALA A 185 -3.69 1.31 -19.51
N GLU A 186 -3.57 0.19 -18.79
CA GLU A 186 -2.30 -0.52 -18.60
C GLU A 186 -1.68 -1.02 -19.91
N HIS A 187 -2.53 -1.35 -20.89
CA HIS A 187 -2.13 -1.85 -22.22
C HIS A 187 -2.03 -0.74 -23.28
N ASN A 188 -1.65 0.47 -22.85
CA ASN A 188 -1.39 1.63 -23.68
C ASN A 188 -2.61 2.16 -24.48
N ALA A 189 -3.83 1.96 -23.99
CA ALA A 189 -4.99 2.66 -24.55
C ALA A 189 -4.85 4.18 -24.34
N LYS A 190 -5.30 4.95 -25.30
CA LYS A 190 -5.28 6.41 -25.25
C LYS A 190 -6.29 6.97 -24.25
N ALA A 191 -5.98 8.14 -23.64
CA ALA A 191 -6.80 8.76 -22.62
C ALA A 191 -8.27 8.91 -23.07
N HIS A 192 -8.54 9.39 -24.30
CA HIS A 192 -9.89 9.52 -24.83
C HIS A 192 -10.65 8.19 -24.93
N ALA A 193 -9.94 7.09 -25.27
CA ALA A 193 -10.57 5.78 -25.47
C ALA A 193 -11.09 5.17 -24.15
N VAL A 194 -10.52 5.54 -23.02
CA VAL A 194 -10.92 5.04 -21.70
C VAL A 194 -11.74 6.05 -20.89
N LEU A 195 -11.42 7.33 -20.97
CA LEU A 195 -12.14 8.37 -20.21
C LEU A 195 -13.51 8.69 -20.80
N THR A 196 -13.66 8.69 -22.13
CA THR A 196 -14.96 8.99 -22.76
C THR A 196 -16.03 7.99 -22.34
N PRO A 197 -15.86 6.65 -22.50
CA PRO A 197 -16.89 5.72 -22.09
C PRO A 197 -17.11 5.70 -20.57
N LEU A 198 -16.08 6.02 -19.78
CA LEU A 198 -16.20 6.13 -18.34
C LEU A 198 -17.10 7.30 -17.91
N LEU A 199 -16.79 8.50 -18.39
CA LEU A 199 -17.55 9.71 -18.00
C LEU A 199 -18.96 9.75 -18.59
N LEU A 200 -19.18 9.22 -19.80
CA LEU A 200 -20.53 9.05 -20.35
C LEU A 200 -21.38 8.09 -19.49
N MET A 201 -20.80 6.98 -19.08
CA MET A 201 -21.51 6.04 -18.19
C MET A 201 -21.91 6.68 -16.86
N ILE A 202 -21.10 7.60 -16.33
CA ILE A 202 -21.41 8.34 -15.09
C ILE A 202 -22.47 9.42 -15.35
N GLU A 203 -22.41 10.11 -16.47
CA GLU A 203 -23.36 11.15 -16.84
C GLU A 203 -24.79 10.60 -17.04
N GLU A 204 -24.92 9.40 -17.64
CA GLU A 204 -26.19 8.68 -17.80
C GLU A 204 -26.89 8.34 -16.48
N LYS A 205 -26.21 8.42 -15.34
CA LYS A 205 -26.76 8.20 -13.99
C LYS A 205 -27.51 9.38 -13.39
N ARG A 206 -27.60 10.44 -14.11
CA ARG A 206 -28.20 11.71 -13.70
C ARG A 206 -29.70 11.71 -13.42
#